data_f2680ce80d1fd9991ef3551d95ee974f
#
_entry.id   f2680ce80d1fd9991ef3551d95ee974f
#
_cell.length_a   1.000
_cell.length_b   1.000
_cell.length_c   1.000
_cell.angle_alpha   90.00
_cell.angle_beta   90.00
_cell.angle_gamma   90.00
#
_symmetry.space_group_name_H-M   'P 1'
#
loop_
_entity.id
_entity.type
_entity.pdbx_description
1 polymer ?
#
loop_
_entity_poly.entity_id
_entity_poly.type
_entity_poly.pdbx_seq_one_letter_code
_entity_poly.pdbx_strand_id
1 'polypeptide(L)'
;MKKNKYEVTLKNTSPLKQNKNLYLFLNKIHLISNILNHMQQEILDRIQALGGDISQVKGTSLAEDLSAITFNTILYEKPEDTAWARADEEEPIYGLGEWVDAHMELYKTDKKAFYDQMIADFYRFTEEGRGQHFWTASLFTPFKEGTDDYEEWYDDFSDEGFTDLTEITKVTGDKTPDFIELFYTYGYPDHIYIALSDPNPENPTLFGTDHEMFFSDIDNMGNLEDYLNTLMTPEELIEIVEKALAK
;
A
#
# COMPACT_ATOMS: atom_id res chain seq x y z
N MET A 1 61.29 24.58 53.58
CA MET A 1 60.74 23.74 52.52
C MET A 1 59.18 23.76 52.57
N LYS A 2 58.56 24.42 51.63
CA LYS A 2 57.07 24.61 51.57
C LYS A 2 56.45 23.44 50.86
N LYS A 3 55.48 22.76 51.51
CA LYS A 3 54.62 21.77 50.86
C LYS A 3 53.38 22.46 50.23
N ASN A 4 53.27 22.44 48.94
CA ASN A 4 52.02 22.82 48.22
C ASN A 4 51.02 21.67 48.30
N LYS A 5 49.85 21.93 48.90
CA LYS A 5 48.64 21.12 48.79
C LYS A 5 47.83 21.65 47.63
N TYR A 6 47.62 20.81 46.56
CA TYR A 6 46.57 21.03 45.59
C TYR A 6 45.34 20.27 46.05
N GLU A 7 44.29 20.97 46.44
CA GLU A 7 42.95 20.40 46.63
C GLU A 7 42.25 20.35 45.30
N VAL A 8 41.95 19.15 44.82
CA VAL A 8 41.11 18.92 43.68
C VAL A 8 39.65 18.83 44.13
N THR A 9 38.89 19.90 43.86
CA THR A 9 37.46 19.95 44.17
C THR A 9 36.70 19.15 43.10
N LEU A 10 36.30 17.91 43.39
CA LEU A 10 35.38 17.15 42.62
C LEU A 10 33.97 17.75 42.78
N LYS A 11 33.47 18.40 41.72
CA LYS A 11 32.07 18.82 41.66
C LYS A 11 31.18 17.58 41.54
N ASN A 12 30.53 17.22 42.64
CA ASN A 12 29.46 16.20 42.68
C ASN A 12 28.28 16.68 41.85
N THR A 13 28.16 16.21 40.62
CA THR A 13 26.91 16.28 39.86
C THR A 13 26.01 15.13 40.32
N SER A 14 24.84 15.47 40.85
CA SER A 14 23.94 14.48 41.46
C SER A 14 23.46 13.43 40.41
N PRO A 15 23.37 12.14 40.79
CA PRO A 15 22.91 11.05 39.92
C PRO A 15 21.51 11.25 39.32
N LEU A 16 20.67 12.04 39.96
CA LEU A 16 19.32 12.40 39.53
C LEU A 16 19.23 13.28 38.27
N LYS A 17 20.26 14.15 38.05
CA LYS A 17 20.30 14.99 36.83
C LYS A 17 20.75 14.19 35.58
N GLN A 18 21.64 13.22 35.75
CA GLN A 18 22.10 12.37 34.66
C GLN A 18 20.99 11.42 34.18
N ASN A 19 20.20 10.85 35.08
CA ASN A 19 19.07 10.00 34.73
C ASN A 19 17.95 10.76 33.99
N LYS A 20 17.68 12.01 34.36
CA LYS A 20 16.63 12.80 33.70
C LYS A 20 17.00 13.16 32.25
N ASN A 21 18.27 13.49 31.99
CA ASN A 21 18.77 13.77 30.65
C ASN A 21 18.84 12.50 29.78
N LEU A 22 19.21 11.36 30.34
CA LEU A 22 19.19 10.08 29.65
C LEU A 22 17.75 9.67 29.34
N TYR A 23 16.81 9.83 30.26
CA TYR A 23 15.40 9.55 30.05
C TYR A 23 14.77 10.44 28.98
N LEU A 24 15.10 11.75 28.98
CA LEU A 24 14.67 12.68 27.92
C LEU A 24 15.32 12.37 26.59
N PHE A 25 16.55 11.92 26.55
CA PHE A 25 17.26 11.50 25.35
C PHE A 25 16.68 10.20 24.79
N LEU A 26 16.40 9.21 25.65
CA LEU A 26 15.75 7.95 25.26
C LEU A 26 14.32 8.17 24.79
N ASN A 27 13.55 9.03 25.47
CA ASN A 27 12.21 9.40 25.00
C ASN A 27 12.25 10.18 23.68
N LYS A 28 13.27 11.01 23.44
CA LYS A 28 13.44 11.71 22.17
C LYS A 28 13.86 10.77 21.04
N ILE A 29 14.70 9.76 21.33
CA ILE A 29 15.04 8.69 20.38
C ILE A 29 13.80 7.84 20.10
N HIS A 30 13.03 7.47 21.11
CA HIS A 30 11.80 6.70 20.96
C HIS A 30 10.73 7.50 20.19
N LEU A 31 10.61 8.80 20.44
CA LEU A 31 9.72 9.68 19.66
C LEU A 31 10.19 9.84 18.21
N ILE A 32 11.51 9.95 17.97
CA ILE A 32 12.10 10.01 16.63
C ILE A 32 11.96 8.64 15.93
N SER A 33 12.14 7.53 16.64
CA SER A 33 11.91 6.18 16.11
C SER A 33 10.45 5.94 15.74
N ASN A 34 9.52 6.46 16.55
CA ASN A 34 8.09 6.39 16.22
C ASN A 34 7.71 7.32 15.03
N ILE A 35 8.45 8.41 14.81
CA ILE A 35 8.25 9.28 13.65
C ILE A 35 8.80 8.62 12.37
N LEU A 36 9.79 7.72 12.49
CA LEU A 36 10.48 7.10 11.35
C LEU A 36 9.86 5.78 10.85
N ASN A 37 8.77 5.30 11.45
CA ASN A 37 8.15 4.02 11.10
C ASN A 37 6.67 4.13 10.67
N HIS A 38 6.17 5.34 10.43
CA HIS A 38 4.78 5.53 9.99
C HIS A 38 4.71 5.72 8.48
N MET A 39 3.73 5.10 7.84
CA MET A 39 3.35 5.52 6.49
C MET A 39 3.07 7.03 6.48
N GLN A 40 3.43 7.68 5.38
CA GLN A 40 3.14 9.11 5.21
C GLN A 40 1.63 9.38 5.36
N GLN A 41 1.28 10.49 5.98
CA GLN A 41 -0.13 10.82 6.21
C GLN A 41 -0.90 10.94 4.89
N GLU A 42 -0.25 11.43 3.85
CA GLU A 42 -0.79 11.55 2.51
C GLU A 42 -1.24 10.19 1.93
N ILE A 43 -0.47 9.13 2.20
CA ILE A 43 -0.82 7.74 1.81
C ILE A 43 -2.06 7.28 2.58
N LEU A 44 -2.11 7.49 3.89
CA LEU A 44 -3.26 7.12 4.72
C LEU A 44 -4.52 7.90 4.31
N ASP A 45 -4.39 9.19 4.02
CA ASP A 45 -5.48 10.04 3.53
C ASP A 45 -5.98 9.53 2.17
N ARG A 46 -5.07 9.11 1.27
CA ARG A 46 -5.45 8.55 -0.02
C ARG A 46 -6.13 7.19 0.12
N ILE A 47 -5.63 6.31 0.97
CA ILE A 47 -6.28 5.02 1.29
C ILE A 47 -7.71 5.25 1.80
N GLN A 48 -7.90 6.20 2.71
CA GLN A 48 -9.22 6.54 3.22
C GLN A 48 -10.13 7.10 2.13
N ALA A 49 -9.63 7.95 1.24
CA ALA A 49 -10.39 8.48 0.11
C ALA A 49 -10.82 7.38 -0.87
N LEU A 50 -10.00 6.35 -1.04
CA LEU A 50 -10.33 5.15 -1.84
C LEU A 50 -11.31 4.20 -1.15
N GLY A 51 -11.75 4.48 0.08
CA GLY A 51 -12.72 3.69 0.84
C GLY A 51 -12.09 2.72 1.85
N GLY A 52 -10.77 2.81 2.10
CA GLY A 52 -10.09 2.00 3.11
C GLY A 52 -10.39 2.46 4.54
N ASP A 53 -10.57 1.51 5.43
CA ASP A 53 -10.67 1.77 6.88
C ASP A 53 -9.28 1.70 7.51
N ILE A 54 -8.77 2.86 7.92
CA ILE A 54 -7.47 3.03 8.59
C ILE A 54 -7.58 3.14 10.11
N SER A 55 -8.76 2.91 10.70
CA SER A 55 -9.04 3.15 12.11
C SER A 55 -8.20 2.28 13.07
N GLN A 56 -7.65 1.18 12.59
CA GLN A 56 -6.81 0.26 13.36
C GLN A 56 -5.30 0.46 13.14
N VAL A 57 -4.90 1.37 12.25
CA VAL A 57 -3.50 1.72 12.02
C VAL A 57 -2.91 2.39 13.26
N LYS A 58 -1.76 1.91 13.72
CA LYS A 58 -1.13 2.36 14.98
C LYS A 58 0.26 2.96 14.77
N GLY A 59 0.83 2.83 13.59
CA GLY A 59 2.19 3.25 13.30
C GLY A 59 3.25 2.44 14.04
N THR A 60 3.03 1.14 14.15
CA THR A 60 3.95 0.24 14.87
C THR A 60 5.02 -0.29 13.94
N SER A 61 4.61 -0.77 12.78
CA SER A 61 5.47 -1.22 11.68
C SER A 61 4.70 -1.20 10.37
N LEU A 62 5.41 -1.16 9.24
CA LEU A 62 4.80 -1.21 7.91
C LEU A 62 3.86 -2.42 7.77
N ALA A 63 4.32 -3.62 8.16
CA ALA A 63 3.53 -4.84 8.05
C ALA A 63 2.25 -4.80 8.89
N GLU A 64 2.35 -4.36 10.15
CA GLU A 64 1.18 -4.26 11.04
C GLU A 64 0.20 -3.19 10.58
N ASP A 65 0.69 -2.06 10.07
CA ASP A 65 -0.13 -0.96 9.60
C ASP A 65 -0.87 -1.34 8.30
N LEU A 66 -0.18 -1.93 7.32
CA LEU A 66 -0.81 -2.42 6.09
C LEU A 66 -1.85 -3.51 6.37
N SER A 67 -1.53 -4.48 7.22
CA SER A 67 -2.45 -5.56 7.60
C SER A 67 -3.65 -5.10 8.44
N ALA A 68 -3.56 -3.92 9.08
CA ALA A 68 -4.66 -3.31 9.84
C ALA A 68 -5.65 -2.54 8.95
N ILE A 69 -5.28 -2.24 7.71
CA ILE A 69 -6.14 -1.56 6.74
C ILE A 69 -7.08 -2.58 6.10
N THR A 70 -8.36 -2.24 6.00
CA THR A 70 -9.36 -3.09 5.36
C THR A 70 -10.18 -2.31 4.34
N PHE A 71 -10.56 -2.99 3.26
CA PHE A 71 -11.48 -2.45 2.26
C PHE A 71 -12.73 -3.31 2.17
N ASN A 72 -13.90 -2.67 2.16
CA ASN A 72 -15.19 -3.29 1.87
C ASN A 72 -15.67 -2.93 0.45
N THR A 73 -14.78 -2.44 -0.36
CA THR A 73 -15.00 -2.00 -1.74
C THR A 73 -13.90 -2.55 -2.62
N ILE A 74 -14.13 -2.50 -3.91
CA ILE A 74 -13.13 -2.78 -4.94
C ILE A 74 -12.48 -1.48 -5.37
N LEU A 75 -11.35 -1.59 -6.03
CA LEU A 75 -10.59 -0.45 -6.53
C LEU A 75 -10.51 -0.56 -8.06
N TYR A 76 -10.51 0.58 -8.74
CA TYR A 76 -10.35 0.68 -10.18
C TYR A 76 -9.22 1.65 -10.52
N GLU A 77 -8.49 1.38 -11.57
CA GLU A 77 -7.56 2.35 -12.14
C GLU A 77 -8.30 3.51 -12.82
N LYS A 78 -7.67 4.67 -12.81
CA LYS A 78 -8.17 5.83 -13.57
C LYS A 78 -8.01 5.54 -15.06
N PRO A 79 -9.08 5.63 -15.84
CA PRO A 79 -8.98 5.49 -17.29
C PRO A 79 -8.27 6.71 -17.89
N GLU A 80 -7.55 6.52 -18.98
CA GLU A 80 -6.87 7.60 -19.67
C GLU A 80 -7.87 8.62 -20.26
N ASP A 81 -9.00 8.14 -20.82
CA ASP A 81 -10.00 8.99 -21.49
C ASP A 81 -11.36 9.01 -20.79
N THR A 82 -12.01 7.84 -20.69
CA THR A 82 -13.34 7.67 -20.09
C THR A 82 -13.42 6.38 -19.28
N ALA A 83 -14.32 6.34 -18.30
CA ALA A 83 -14.54 5.16 -17.48
C ALA A 83 -15.10 3.93 -18.29
N TRP A 84 -15.53 4.15 -19.49
CA TRP A 84 -15.95 3.11 -20.46
C TRP A 84 -15.29 3.41 -21.82
N ALA A 85 -13.98 3.37 -21.88
CA ALA A 85 -13.24 3.47 -23.13
C ALA A 85 -13.76 2.41 -24.11
N ARG A 86 -13.77 2.74 -25.38
CA ARG A 86 -14.40 1.93 -26.42
C ARG A 86 -13.40 1.52 -27.47
N ALA A 87 -13.91 0.81 -28.40
CA ALA A 87 -13.29 0.23 -29.55
C ALA A 87 -12.57 -1.06 -29.17
N ASP A 88 -11.58 -1.44 -29.60
CA ASP A 88 -10.93 -2.73 -29.38
C ASP A 88 -10.27 -2.86 -27.99
N GLU A 89 -10.57 -1.91 -27.10
CA GLU A 89 -10.05 -1.86 -25.74
C GLU A 89 -11.07 -2.42 -24.75
N GLU A 90 -10.58 -3.05 -23.70
CA GLU A 90 -11.42 -3.48 -22.58
C GLU A 90 -11.91 -2.25 -21.81
N GLU A 91 -13.17 -2.28 -21.36
CA GLU A 91 -13.72 -1.20 -20.52
C GLU A 91 -12.94 -1.15 -19.20
N PRO A 92 -12.41 0.00 -18.77
CA PRO A 92 -11.74 0.13 -17.48
C PRO A 92 -12.61 -0.31 -16.29
N ILE A 93 -13.93 -0.07 -16.41
CA ILE A 93 -14.93 -0.60 -15.49
C ILE A 93 -15.93 -1.39 -16.34
N TYR A 94 -15.82 -2.71 -16.29
CA TYR A 94 -16.63 -3.60 -17.11
C TYR A 94 -18.13 -3.40 -16.90
N GLY A 95 -18.85 -3.19 -18.02
CA GLY A 95 -20.30 -2.98 -18.05
C GLY A 95 -20.78 -1.59 -17.64
N LEU A 96 -19.90 -0.63 -17.31
CA LEU A 96 -20.30 0.72 -16.90
C LEU A 96 -21.03 1.47 -18.04
N GLY A 97 -20.54 1.35 -19.27
CA GLY A 97 -21.17 2.00 -20.42
C GLY A 97 -22.62 1.53 -20.64
N GLU A 98 -22.87 0.24 -20.57
CA GLU A 98 -24.22 -0.34 -20.70
C GLU A 98 -25.12 0.08 -19.52
N TRP A 99 -24.56 0.11 -18.31
CA TRP A 99 -25.27 0.55 -17.13
C TRP A 99 -25.70 2.02 -17.27
N VAL A 100 -24.82 2.90 -17.71
CA VAL A 100 -25.11 4.33 -17.95
C VAL A 100 -26.22 4.48 -18.97
N ASP A 101 -26.12 3.79 -20.10
CA ASP A 101 -27.15 3.85 -21.15
C ASP A 101 -28.52 3.40 -20.63
N ALA A 102 -28.58 2.35 -19.83
CA ALA A 102 -29.81 1.84 -19.22
C ALA A 102 -30.43 2.82 -18.20
N HIS A 103 -29.63 3.68 -17.57
CA HIS A 103 -30.07 4.59 -16.49
C HIS A 103 -30.18 6.06 -16.94
N MET A 104 -30.12 6.37 -18.24
CA MET A 104 -30.17 7.75 -18.75
C MET A 104 -31.43 8.52 -18.38
N GLU A 105 -32.57 7.86 -18.17
CA GLU A 105 -33.79 8.53 -17.71
C GLU A 105 -33.67 8.99 -16.25
N LEU A 106 -33.00 8.19 -15.41
CA LEU A 106 -32.70 8.56 -14.04
C LEU A 106 -31.73 9.77 -14.01
N TYR A 107 -30.68 9.72 -14.84
CA TYR A 107 -29.75 10.86 -14.99
C TYR A 107 -30.45 12.19 -15.33
N LYS A 108 -31.47 12.15 -16.22
CA LYS A 108 -32.23 13.35 -16.61
C LYS A 108 -33.17 13.86 -15.53
N THR A 109 -33.74 12.97 -14.72
CA THR A 109 -34.78 13.29 -13.73
C THR A 109 -34.23 13.51 -12.32
N ASP A 110 -33.21 12.72 -11.91
CA ASP A 110 -32.55 12.80 -10.61
C ASP A 110 -31.08 12.37 -10.71
N LYS A 111 -30.22 13.34 -11.00
CA LYS A 111 -28.77 13.10 -11.12
C LYS A 111 -28.14 12.54 -9.84
N LYS A 112 -28.64 12.97 -8.67
CA LYS A 112 -28.09 12.48 -7.41
C LYS A 112 -28.38 11.01 -7.24
N ALA A 113 -29.62 10.59 -7.45
CA ALA A 113 -30.00 9.19 -7.37
C ALA A 113 -29.23 8.32 -8.41
N PHE A 114 -28.99 8.86 -9.61
CA PHE A 114 -28.18 8.19 -10.63
C PHE A 114 -26.76 7.92 -10.14
N TYR A 115 -26.07 8.92 -9.61
CA TYR A 115 -24.70 8.74 -9.11
C TYR A 115 -24.65 7.86 -7.84
N ASP A 116 -25.57 8.05 -6.90
CA ASP A 116 -25.64 7.21 -5.71
C ASP A 116 -25.81 5.72 -6.07
N GLN A 117 -26.65 5.42 -7.06
CA GLN A 117 -26.88 4.05 -7.52
C GLN A 117 -25.66 3.51 -8.29
N MET A 118 -25.04 4.31 -9.16
CA MET A 118 -23.83 3.94 -9.87
C MET A 118 -22.72 3.52 -8.90
N ILE A 119 -22.45 4.33 -7.89
CA ILE A 119 -21.43 4.01 -6.90
C ILE A 119 -21.81 2.76 -6.10
N ALA A 120 -23.08 2.62 -5.70
CA ALA A 120 -23.54 1.44 -4.98
C ALA A 120 -23.41 0.14 -5.80
N ASP A 121 -23.56 0.22 -7.12
CA ASP A 121 -23.48 -0.95 -8.01
C ASP A 121 -22.01 -1.30 -8.33
N PHE A 122 -21.14 -0.31 -8.60
CA PHE A 122 -19.77 -0.56 -9.07
C PHE A 122 -18.72 -0.62 -7.98
N TYR A 123 -18.90 0.05 -6.83
CA TYR A 123 -17.95 -0.04 -5.70
C TYR A 123 -18.34 -1.07 -4.65
N ARG A 124 -19.38 -1.85 -4.90
CA ARG A 124 -19.72 -2.99 -4.06
C ARG A 124 -18.66 -4.09 -4.18
N PHE A 125 -18.19 -4.60 -3.04
CA PHE A 125 -17.25 -5.72 -3.05
C PHE A 125 -17.85 -6.93 -3.76
N THR A 126 -17.25 -7.33 -4.87
CA THR A 126 -17.62 -8.48 -5.69
C THR A 126 -16.44 -8.87 -6.58
N GLU A 127 -16.30 -10.14 -6.84
CA GLU A 127 -15.32 -10.68 -7.79
C GLU A 127 -15.97 -10.92 -9.17
N GLU A 128 -16.81 -9.99 -9.62
CA GLU A 128 -17.52 -10.06 -10.89
C GLU A 128 -17.04 -8.92 -11.81
N GLY A 129 -16.26 -9.23 -12.81
CA GLY A 129 -15.80 -8.26 -13.80
C GLY A 129 -14.27 -8.08 -13.82
N ARG A 130 -13.78 -7.37 -14.83
CA ARG A 130 -12.36 -7.15 -15.07
C ARG A 130 -11.92 -5.77 -14.64
N GLY A 131 -10.61 -5.57 -14.49
CA GLY A 131 -10.02 -4.30 -14.11
C GLY A 131 -10.21 -3.92 -12.64
N GLN A 132 -10.62 -4.88 -11.82
CA GLN A 132 -10.78 -4.70 -10.38
C GLN A 132 -9.48 -5.02 -9.64
N HIS A 133 -9.14 -4.17 -8.67
CA HIS A 133 -8.03 -4.39 -7.77
C HIS A 133 -8.56 -4.63 -6.36
N PHE A 134 -7.98 -5.58 -5.66
CA PHE A 134 -8.34 -5.96 -4.31
C PHE A 134 -7.17 -5.74 -3.36
N TRP A 135 -7.43 -5.07 -2.25
CA TRP A 135 -6.49 -4.95 -1.15
C TRP A 135 -6.47 -6.24 -0.35
N THR A 136 -5.36 -6.92 -0.33
CA THR A 136 -5.15 -8.19 0.38
C THR A 136 -4.36 -8.02 1.67
N ALA A 137 -3.25 -7.27 1.62
CA ALA A 137 -2.31 -7.01 2.71
C ALA A 137 -1.92 -8.28 3.49
N SER A 138 -1.69 -9.37 2.75
CA SER A 138 -1.32 -10.67 3.29
C SER A 138 0.18 -10.82 3.42
N LEU A 139 0.65 -11.31 4.58
CA LEU A 139 2.07 -11.63 4.78
C LEU A 139 2.44 -12.83 3.89
N PHE A 140 3.59 -12.73 3.20
CA PHE A 140 4.18 -13.80 2.40
C PHE A 140 5.66 -13.98 2.76
N THR A 141 6.02 -15.15 3.27
CA THR A 141 7.30 -15.42 3.92
C THR A 141 8.03 -16.65 3.36
N PRO A 142 8.35 -16.67 2.05
CA PRO A 142 8.88 -17.86 1.36
C PRO A 142 10.27 -18.31 1.86
N PHE A 143 11.00 -17.45 2.57
CA PHE A 143 12.32 -17.77 3.13
C PHE A 143 12.31 -18.11 4.62
N LYS A 144 11.14 -18.04 5.28
CA LYS A 144 11.04 -18.23 6.72
C LYS A 144 10.67 -19.66 7.09
N GLU A 145 11.66 -20.47 7.44
CA GLU A 145 11.46 -21.86 7.86
C GLU A 145 10.37 -22.02 8.92
N GLY A 146 9.46 -22.96 8.69
CA GLY A 146 8.33 -23.26 9.57
C GLY A 146 7.08 -22.43 9.33
N THR A 147 6.99 -21.68 8.23
CA THR A 147 5.75 -21.09 7.71
C THR A 147 5.18 -21.94 6.58
N ASP A 148 3.87 -21.84 6.33
CA ASP A 148 3.21 -22.53 5.22
C ASP A 148 3.80 -22.06 3.88
N ASP A 149 4.10 -20.77 3.74
CA ASP A 149 4.73 -20.19 2.55
C ASP A 149 6.11 -20.82 2.27
N TYR A 150 6.92 -21.04 3.32
CA TYR A 150 8.20 -21.68 3.16
C TYR A 150 8.05 -23.13 2.68
N GLU A 151 7.12 -23.90 3.27
CA GLU A 151 6.88 -25.28 2.89
C GLU A 151 6.36 -25.41 1.45
N GLU A 152 5.63 -24.40 0.96
CA GLU A 152 5.06 -24.39 -0.39
C GLU A 152 6.04 -23.86 -1.44
N TRP A 153 6.77 -22.77 -1.13
CA TRP A 153 7.46 -21.97 -2.14
C TRP A 153 9.00 -21.99 -2.04
N TYR A 154 9.60 -22.60 -1.00
CA TYR A 154 11.05 -22.54 -0.80
C TYR A 154 11.86 -23.03 -1.99
N ASP A 155 11.41 -24.10 -2.64
CA ASP A 155 12.13 -24.68 -3.79
C ASP A 155 12.18 -23.70 -4.97
N ASP A 156 11.12 -22.91 -5.19
CA ASP A 156 11.04 -21.88 -6.23
C ASP A 156 11.90 -20.66 -5.90
N PHE A 157 12.03 -20.32 -4.62
CA PHE A 157 12.80 -19.18 -4.11
C PHE A 157 14.26 -19.55 -3.72
N SER A 158 14.66 -20.81 -3.83
CA SER A 158 16.04 -21.25 -3.56
C SER A 158 16.99 -20.85 -4.69
N ASP A 159 18.31 -20.93 -4.44
CA ASP A 159 19.35 -20.56 -5.42
C ASP A 159 19.23 -21.30 -6.78
N GLU A 160 18.56 -22.46 -6.82
CA GLU A 160 18.32 -23.27 -8.01
C GLU A 160 16.89 -23.08 -8.57
N GLY A 161 16.09 -22.21 -7.96
CA GLY A 161 14.70 -21.94 -8.33
C GLY A 161 14.53 -21.08 -9.57
N PHE A 162 13.27 -20.77 -9.88
CA PHE A 162 12.89 -20.01 -11.05
C PHE A 162 12.70 -18.51 -10.78
N THR A 163 12.87 -18.07 -9.52
CA THR A 163 12.64 -16.68 -9.14
C THR A 163 13.83 -15.78 -9.45
N ASP A 164 13.55 -14.55 -9.89
CA ASP A 164 14.52 -13.48 -10.07
C ASP A 164 14.22 -12.31 -9.14
N LEU A 165 14.92 -12.21 -8.02
CA LEU A 165 14.76 -11.12 -7.06
C LEU A 165 15.69 -9.93 -7.32
N THR A 166 16.23 -9.80 -8.53
CA THR A 166 17.22 -8.77 -8.86
C THR A 166 16.66 -7.36 -8.64
N GLU A 167 15.44 -7.08 -9.09
CA GLU A 167 14.82 -5.75 -8.92
C GLU A 167 14.56 -5.42 -7.44
N ILE A 168 14.10 -6.40 -6.66
CA ILE A 168 13.88 -6.26 -5.23
C ILE A 168 15.20 -6.02 -4.48
N THR A 169 16.21 -6.84 -4.79
CA THR A 169 17.53 -6.74 -4.16
C THR A 169 18.22 -5.41 -4.47
N LYS A 170 18.02 -4.83 -5.66
CA LYS A 170 18.55 -3.50 -6.01
C LYS A 170 18.00 -2.40 -5.07
N VAL A 171 16.75 -2.49 -4.67
CA VAL A 171 16.11 -1.52 -3.79
C VAL A 171 16.44 -1.79 -2.32
N THR A 172 16.26 -3.03 -1.87
CA THR A 172 16.30 -3.40 -0.46
C THR A 172 17.70 -3.79 0.03
N GLY A 173 18.55 -4.28 -0.88
CA GLY A 173 19.81 -4.95 -0.50
C GLY A 173 19.62 -6.34 0.12
N ASP A 174 18.38 -6.77 0.30
CA ASP A 174 18.01 -8.06 0.91
C ASP A 174 17.78 -9.12 -0.19
N LYS A 175 18.29 -10.33 0.03
CA LYS A 175 18.15 -11.45 -0.90
C LYS A 175 17.08 -12.45 -0.48
N THR A 176 16.59 -12.32 0.75
CA THR A 176 15.61 -13.24 1.33
C THR A 176 14.55 -12.46 2.11
N PRO A 177 13.90 -11.46 1.46
CA PRO A 177 12.95 -10.60 2.14
C PRO A 177 11.66 -11.35 2.49
N ASP A 178 11.04 -10.94 3.59
CA ASP A 178 9.61 -11.16 3.81
C ASP A 178 8.82 -10.12 3.02
N PHE A 179 7.63 -10.48 2.56
CA PHE A 179 6.77 -9.63 1.75
C PHE A 179 5.40 -9.38 2.38
N ILE A 180 4.74 -8.33 1.91
CA ILE A 180 3.29 -8.19 1.97
C ILE A 180 2.79 -8.22 0.52
N GLU A 181 1.92 -9.18 0.21
CA GLU A 181 1.07 -9.13 -0.97
C GLU A 181 0.01 -8.07 -0.72
N LEU A 182 0.13 -6.93 -1.40
CA LEU A 182 -0.70 -5.77 -1.11
C LEU A 182 -1.95 -5.71 -1.96
N PHE A 183 -1.82 -6.02 -3.25
CA PHE A 183 -2.91 -6.05 -4.19
C PHE A 183 -2.90 -7.33 -5.02
N TYR A 184 -4.08 -7.68 -5.44
CA TYR A 184 -4.34 -8.69 -6.45
C TYR A 184 -5.35 -8.14 -7.44
N THR A 185 -5.22 -8.49 -8.74
CA THR A 185 -6.12 -8.03 -9.78
C THR A 185 -7.02 -9.19 -10.26
N TYR A 186 -8.29 -8.87 -10.58
CA TYR A 186 -9.23 -9.86 -11.06
C TYR A 186 -9.26 -9.93 -12.58
N GLY A 187 -9.31 -11.15 -13.09
CA GLY A 187 -9.38 -11.43 -14.54
C GLY A 187 -8.03 -11.80 -15.14
N TYR A 188 -6.98 -11.11 -14.75
CA TYR A 188 -5.58 -11.49 -14.88
C TYR A 188 -5.01 -11.32 -13.48
N PRO A 189 -4.86 -12.42 -12.72
CA PRO A 189 -4.56 -12.35 -11.28
C PRO A 189 -3.10 -11.98 -11.01
N ASP A 190 -2.70 -10.81 -11.46
CA ASP A 190 -1.40 -10.24 -11.17
C ASP A 190 -1.34 -9.84 -9.71
N HIS A 191 -0.18 -9.99 -9.11
CA HIS A 191 0.06 -9.76 -7.70
C HIS A 191 1.03 -8.60 -7.51
N ILE A 192 0.79 -7.77 -6.52
CA ILE A 192 1.64 -6.62 -6.21
C ILE A 192 2.11 -6.73 -4.77
N TYR A 193 3.43 -6.71 -4.61
CA TYR A 193 4.11 -6.95 -3.34
C TYR A 193 4.88 -5.73 -2.85
N ILE A 194 5.06 -5.66 -1.54
CA ILE A 194 6.05 -4.82 -0.85
C ILE A 194 7.03 -5.73 -0.14
N ALA A 195 8.34 -5.49 -0.31
CA ALA A 195 9.35 -6.15 0.51
C ALA A 195 9.44 -5.43 1.87
N LEU A 196 9.34 -6.17 2.98
CA LEU A 196 9.34 -5.59 4.32
C LEU A 196 10.71 -5.02 4.74
N SER A 197 11.76 -5.33 3.99
CA SER A 197 13.09 -4.76 4.13
C SER A 197 13.32 -3.48 3.29
N ASP A 198 12.27 -2.89 2.70
CA ASP A 198 12.39 -1.62 1.99
C ASP A 198 12.97 -0.53 2.90
N PRO A 199 14.03 0.18 2.49
CA PRO A 199 14.65 1.23 3.30
C PRO A 199 13.76 2.47 3.52
N ASN A 200 12.67 2.60 2.76
CA ASN A 200 11.68 3.68 2.89
C ASN A 200 10.29 3.15 3.31
N PRO A 201 10.12 2.70 4.57
CA PRO A 201 8.84 2.15 5.02
C PRO A 201 7.70 3.20 5.07
N GLU A 202 8.01 4.49 4.97
CA GLU A 202 7.02 5.56 4.95
C GLU A 202 6.29 5.65 3.60
N ASN A 203 6.98 5.29 2.49
CA ASN A 203 6.44 5.22 1.14
C ASN A 203 7.19 4.12 0.37
N PRO A 204 6.88 2.83 0.61
CA PRO A 204 7.65 1.71 0.12
C PRO A 204 7.48 1.51 -1.38
N THR A 205 8.45 0.81 -1.97
CA THR A 205 8.44 0.39 -3.36
C THR A 205 7.48 -0.78 -3.56
N LEU A 206 6.72 -0.73 -4.65
CA LEU A 206 5.86 -1.80 -5.13
C LEU A 206 6.55 -2.62 -6.21
N PHE A 207 6.34 -3.92 -6.14
CA PHE A 207 6.84 -4.90 -7.10
C PHE A 207 5.67 -5.70 -7.66
N GLY A 208 5.45 -5.60 -8.96
CA GLY A 208 4.41 -6.35 -9.66
C GLY A 208 4.94 -7.67 -10.21
N THR A 209 4.11 -8.70 -10.19
CA THR A 209 4.37 -9.97 -10.86
C THR A 209 3.14 -10.36 -11.67
N ASP A 210 3.39 -10.86 -12.87
CA ASP A 210 2.38 -11.44 -13.74
C ASP A 210 1.98 -12.83 -13.23
N HIS A 211 0.72 -13.21 -13.43
CA HIS A 211 0.16 -14.50 -12.99
C HIS A 211 0.76 -15.72 -13.72
N GLU A 212 1.34 -15.54 -14.89
CA GLU A 212 2.00 -16.61 -15.65
C GLU A 212 3.48 -16.76 -15.26
N MET A 213 4.10 -15.66 -14.86
CA MET A 213 5.53 -15.59 -14.60
C MET A 213 5.88 -15.59 -13.12
N PHE A 214 4.95 -15.18 -12.27
CA PHE A 214 5.13 -15.04 -10.83
C PHE A 214 6.48 -14.33 -10.53
N PHE A 215 7.22 -14.73 -9.52
CA PHE A 215 8.52 -14.10 -9.19
C PHE A 215 9.67 -14.40 -10.18
N SER A 216 9.42 -15.04 -11.31
CA SER A 216 10.44 -15.20 -12.36
C SER A 216 10.62 -13.93 -13.22
N ASP A 217 9.61 -13.04 -13.21
CA ASP A 217 9.69 -11.71 -13.81
C ASP A 217 9.02 -10.70 -12.87
N ILE A 218 9.77 -9.67 -12.47
CA ILE A 218 9.35 -8.70 -11.47
C ILE A 218 9.55 -7.29 -12.00
N ASP A 219 8.48 -6.53 -12.04
CA ASP A 219 8.48 -5.11 -12.37
C ASP A 219 8.56 -4.23 -11.12
N ASN A 220 9.46 -3.24 -11.14
CA ASN A 220 9.44 -2.15 -10.17
C ASN A 220 8.38 -1.13 -10.59
N MET A 221 7.26 -1.07 -9.88
CA MET A 221 6.10 -0.23 -10.18
C MET A 221 6.17 1.17 -9.56
N GLY A 222 7.32 1.56 -8.99
CA GLY A 222 7.46 2.81 -8.26
C GLY A 222 7.03 2.68 -6.80
N ASN A 223 6.60 3.79 -6.19
CA ASN A 223 6.26 3.81 -4.78
C ASN A 223 4.74 3.69 -4.53
N LEU A 224 4.38 3.39 -3.29
CA LEU A 224 2.98 3.17 -2.89
C LEU A 224 2.10 4.41 -3.13
N GLU A 225 2.60 5.61 -2.86
CA GLU A 225 1.84 6.85 -3.05
C GLU A 225 1.48 7.06 -4.52
N ASP A 226 2.45 6.93 -5.42
CA ASP A 226 2.24 7.09 -6.86
C ASP A 226 1.23 6.06 -7.36
N TYR A 227 1.36 4.80 -6.94
CA TYR A 227 0.43 3.74 -7.32
C TYR A 227 -1.00 4.00 -6.80
N LEU A 228 -1.19 4.36 -5.54
CA LEU A 228 -2.50 4.70 -5.01
C LEU A 228 -3.15 5.89 -5.74
N ASN A 229 -2.34 6.78 -6.29
CA ASN A 229 -2.82 7.90 -7.09
C ASN A 229 -3.27 7.50 -8.50
N THR A 230 -2.90 6.32 -9.00
CA THR A 230 -3.48 5.75 -10.24
C THR A 230 -4.89 5.20 -10.02
N LEU A 231 -5.24 4.83 -8.79
CA LEU A 231 -6.57 4.32 -8.46
C LEU A 231 -7.59 5.45 -8.34
N MET A 232 -8.86 5.13 -8.61
CA MET A 232 -9.96 6.09 -8.72
C MET A 232 -10.89 6.04 -7.51
N THR A 233 -11.16 7.21 -6.91
CA THR A 233 -12.20 7.32 -5.89
C THR A 233 -13.60 7.35 -6.50
N PRO A 234 -14.66 7.07 -5.72
CA PRO A 234 -16.04 7.24 -6.16
C PRO A 234 -16.33 8.65 -6.72
N GLU A 235 -15.80 9.69 -6.08
CA GLU A 235 -15.97 11.08 -6.50
C GLU A 235 -15.27 11.35 -7.84
N GLU A 236 -14.07 10.83 -8.04
CA GLU A 236 -13.33 10.94 -9.30
C GLU A 236 -14.08 10.24 -10.43
N LEU A 237 -14.69 9.06 -10.18
CA LEU A 237 -15.55 8.40 -11.17
C LEU A 237 -16.76 9.26 -11.54
N ILE A 238 -17.46 9.85 -10.57
CA ILE A 238 -18.59 10.75 -10.83
C ILE A 238 -18.17 11.89 -11.73
N GLU A 239 -17.03 12.53 -11.47
CA GLU A 239 -16.51 13.63 -12.29
C GLU A 239 -16.22 13.21 -13.74
N ILE A 240 -15.64 12.01 -13.92
CA ILE A 240 -15.33 11.46 -15.24
C ILE A 240 -16.62 11.20 -16.02
N VAL A 241 -17.59 10.54 -15.38
CA VAL A 241 -18.90 10.24 -15.99
C VAL A 241 -19.66 11.53 -16.33
N GLU A 242 -19.67 12.50 -15.43
CA GLU A 242 -20.34 13.79 -15.68
C GLU A 242 -19.71 14.54 -16.86
N LYS A 243 -18.39 14.59 -16.97
CA LYS A 243 -17.68 15.18 -18.11
C LYS A 243 -17.99 14.47 -19.43
N ALA A 244 -18.13 13.15 -19.42
CA ALA A 244 -18.44 12.38 -20.61
C ALA A 244 -19.88 12.60 -21.08
N LEU A 245 -20.84 12.65 -20.15
CA LEU A 245 -22.26 12.88 -20.45
C LEU A 245 -22.60 14.35 -20.81
N ALA A 246 -21.71 15.30 -20.50
CA ALA A 246 -21.89 16.71 -20.85
C ALA A 246 -21.48 17.04 -22.30
N LYS A 247 -20.88 16.12 -23.03
CA LYS A 247 -20.47 16.26 -24.44
C LYS A 247 -21.61 15.92 -25.40
#